data_dcb88c9d901ed6e5675ccaf4cb17a252
#
_entry.id   dcb88c9d901ed6e5675ccaf4cb17a252
#
_cell.length_a   1.000
_cell.length_b   1.000
_cell.length_c   1.000
_cell.angle_alpha   90.00
_cell.angle_beta   90.00
_cell.angle_gamma   90.00
#
_symmetry.space_group_name_H-M   'P 1'
#
loop_
_entity.id
_entity.type
_entity.pdbx_description
1 polymer ?
#
loop_
_entity_poly.entity_id
_entity_poly.type
_entity_poly.pdbx_seq_one_letter_code
_entity_poly.pdbx_strand_id
1 'polypeptide(L)'
;MSVIIKEEDFIQSIADGIQFISYYHPVDYIRHLARAYQREESPAARDAMAQILTNSRMCAEGKRPLCQDTGIVNVFLKIGMSVRFDTKRTLQELCDEGVRRGYLNPDNPLRASVLDDPLFTRKNTRDNTPCILHVELVQGDKVDVQIASKGGGSENKTKFAMLNPSDSLVDWVLKTVPSMGAGWCPPGMLGIGVGGTAEKAMLMAKQSLMEDIDMYELLARGPQNKLEELRIELYEKVNALDIGAQGLGGLTTVLDVKINTFPTHAASKPVAMIPNCAATRHAHFELDGSGPARLDPPSLSEWPEVHWAPDYNKSKQVDLNTLTKEEVASWKPGQTLLLSGKMLTGRDAAHKRIQDMLAKGEPLPVDFTNRVIYYVGPVDPVGDEVVGPAGPTTATRMDKFTDMMLEKTGLISMIGKSERGPVAIEAIKKHGSAYLMAVGGAAYLVSKAIRGAKVLGFADLGMEAIYEFDVKDMPVTVAVDAQGTSVHTTGPKEWQAKIGKIPVAVA
;
A
#
# COMPACT_ATOMS: atom_id res chain seq x y z
N MET A 1 30.95 -4.25 -31.09
CA MET A 1 29.99 -3.26 -31.70
C MET A 1 29.14 -2.71 -30.56
N SER A 2 28.81 -1.43 -30.57
CA SER A 2 27.91 -0.87 -29.57
C SER A 2 26.47 -1.24 -29.90
N VAL A 3 25.70 -1.62 -28.89
CA VAL A 3 24.25 -1.82 -29.00
C VAL A 3 23.57 -0.46 -28.96
N ILE A 4 22.62 -0.24 -29.84
CA ILE A 4 21.89 1.03 -29.93
C ILE A 4 20.47 0.80 -29.44
N ILE A 5 20.09 1.56 -28.38
CA ILE A 5 18.72 1.62 -27.87
C ILE A 5 18.03 2.82 -28.50
N LYS A 6 16.93 2.57 -29.21
CA LYS A 6 16.11 3.64 -29.79
C LYS A 6 15.30 4.33 -28.71
N GLU A 7 15.15 5.64 -28.83
CA GLU A 7 14.37 6.47 -27.93
C GLU A 7 12.95 5.93 -27.69
N GLU A 8 12.23 5.60 -28.76
CA GLU A 8 10.84 5.14 -28.67
C GLU A 8 10.74 3.77 -28.03
N ASP A 9 11.68 2.84 -28.30
CA ASP A 9 11.70 1.53 -27.68
C ASP A 9 11.88 1.61 -26.16
N PHE A 10 12.74 2.53 -25.72
CA PHE A 10 12.96 2.77 -24.28
C PHE A 10 11.72 3.38 -23.62
N ILE A 11 11.18 4.46 -24.18
CA ILE A 11 9.99 5.14 -23.66
C ILE A 11 8.80 4.18 -23.58
N GLN A 12 8.54 3.44 -24.65
CA GLN A 12 7.43 2.48 -24.68
C GLN A 12 7.62 1.36 -23.67
N SER A 13 8.83 0.86 -23.47
CA SER A 13 9.14 -0.16 -22.45
C SER A 13 8.85 0.33 -21.03
N ILE A 14 9.18 1.57 -20.71
CA ILE A 14 8.83 2.17 -19.41
C ILE A 14 7.30 2.30 -19.27
N ALA A 15 6.61 2.80 -20.29
CA ALA A 15 5.16 2.96 -20.27
C ALA A 15 4.43 1.62 -20.09
N ASP A 16 4.82 0.59 -20.87
CA ASP A 16 4.27 -0.75 -20.79
C ASP A 16 4.57 -1.40 -19.43
N GLY A 17 5.79 -1.20 -18.91
CA GLY A 17 6.18 -1.67 -17.59
C GLY A 17 5.30 -1.10 -16.48
N ILE A 18 5.02 0.19 -16.51
CA ILE A 18 4.15 0.88 -15.54
C ILE A 18 2.73 0.32 -15.61
N GLN A 19 2.18 0.14 -16.80
CA GLN A 19 0.86 -0.44 -16.98
C GLN A 19 0.83 -1.88 -16.45
N PHE A 20 1.80 -2.71 -16.84
CA PHE A 20 1.92 -4.09 -16.42
C PHE A 20 1.92 -4.25 -14.90
N ILE A 21 2.77 -3.52 -14.19
CA ILE A 21 2.86 -3.61 -12.72
C ILE A 21 1.66 -3.03 -12.00
N SER A 22 0.87 -2.19 -12.67
CA SER A 22 -0.30 -1.58 -12.04
C SER A 22 -1.39 -2.59 -11.74
N TYR A 23 -1.51 -3.66 -12.52
CA TYR A 23 -2.57 -4.67 -12.41
C TYR A 23 -2.08 -6.11 -12.25
N TYR A 24 -0.80 -6.40 -12.46
CA TYR A 24 -0.22 -7.72 -12.19
C TYR A 24 0.68 -7.66 -10.96
N HIS A 25 0.33 -8.40 -9.92
CA HIS A 25 1.30 -8.71 -8.87
C HIS A 25 2.45 -9.56 -9.43
N PRO A 26 3.67 -9.46 -8.89
CA PRO A 26 4.69 -10.46 -9.12
C PRO A 26 4.20 -11.85 -8.70
N VAL A 27 4.51 -12.87 -9.51
CA VAL A 27 4.02 -14.25 -9.30
C VAL A 27 4.53 -14.83 -7.97
N ASP A 28 5.76 -14.52 -7.61
CA ASP A 28 6.35 -14.92 -6.33
C ASP A 28 5.55 -14.36 -5.13
N TYR A 29 5.08 -13.12 -5.20
CA TYR A 29 4.21 -12.54 -4.18
C TYR A 29 2.89 -13.32 -4.07
N ILE A 30 2.23 -13.61 -5.20
CA ILE A 30 0.95 -14.34 -5.22
C ILE A 30 1.12 -15.72 -4.57
N ARG A 31 2.17 -16.44 -4.94
CA ARG A 31 2.46 -17.79 -4.42
C ARG A 31 2.71 -17.76 -2.90
N HIS A 32 3.50 -16.79 -2.43
CA HIS A 32 3.80 -16.68 -1.00
C HIS A 32 2.57 -16.23 -0.19
N LEU A 33 1.78 -15.29 -0.72
CA LEU A 33 0.53 -14.88 -0.08
C LEU A 33 -0.50 -16.02 -0.04
N ALA A 34 -0.62 -16.81 -1.11
CA ALA A 34 -1.50 -17.98 -1.13
C ALA A 34 -1.14 -19.01 -0.06
N ARG A 35 0.14 -19.30 0.10
CA ARG A 35 0.64 -20.21 1.18
C ARG A 35 0.39 -19.60 2.56
N ALA A 36 0.62 -18.30 2.74
CA ALA A 36 0.33 -17.62 4.00
C ALA A 36 -1.17 -17.69 4.34
N TYR A 37 -2.04 -17.47 3.35
CA TYR A 37 -3.49 -17.61 3.51
C TYR A 37 -3.92 -19.02 3.96
N GLN A 38 -3.33 -20.05 3.38
CA GLN A 38 -3.64 -21.44 3.74
C GLN A 38 -3.27 -21.77 5.19
N ARG A 39 -2.19 -21.17 5.69
CA ARG A 39 -1.66 -21.40 7.05
C ARG A 39 -2.29 -20.49 8.10
N GLU A 40 -2.93 -19.40 7.70
CA GLU A 40 -3.44 -18.39 8.62
C GLU A 40 -4.61 -18.93 9.45
N GLU A 41 -4.52 -18.73 10.74
CA GLU A 41 -5.52 -19.18 11.72
C GLU A 41 -6.38 -18.02 12.26
N SER A 42 -5.90 -16.78 12.16
CA SER A 42 -6.70 -15.61 12.52
C SER A 42 -7.81 -15.39 11.52
N PRO A 43 -9.10 -15.45 11.91
CA PRO A 43 -10.20 -15.22 10.98
C PRO A 43 -10.14 -13.85 10.31
N ALA A 44 -9.76 -12.81 11.06
CA ALA A 44 -9.65 -11.45 10.55
C ALA A 44 -8.50 -11.31 9.54
N ALA A 45 -7.30 -11.86 9.85
CA ALA A 45 -6.16 -11.86 8.95
C ALA A 45 -6.44 -12.68 7.68
N ARG A 46 -7.09 -13.85 7.84
CA ARG A 46 -7.46 -14.71 6.72
C ARG A 46 -8.47 -14.05 5.79
N ASP A 47 -9.47 -13.35 6.32
CA ASP A 47 -10.43 -12.58 5.54
C ASP A 47 -9.74 -11.45 4.75
N ALA A 48 -8.84 -10.72 5.39
CA ALA A 48 -8.06 -9.66 4.72
C ALA A 48 -7.20 -10.23 3.57
N MET A 49 -6.52 -11.35 3.79
CA MET A 49 -5.73 -12.01 2.73
C MET A 49 -6.63 -12.52 1.59
N ALA A 50 -7.81 -13.04 1.89
CA ALA A 50 -8.78 -13.47 0.87
C ALA A 50 -9.24 -12.30 -0.01
N GLN A 51 -9.49 -11.14 0.60
CA GLN A 51 -9.82 -9.93 -0.14
C GLN A 51 -8.66 -9.49 -1.06
N ILE A 52 -7.42 -9.52 -0.57
CA ILE A 52 -6.22 -9.14 -1.35
C ILE A 52 -6.01 -10.11 -2.52
N LEU A 53 -6.11 -11.42 -2.30
CA LEU A 53 -5.96 -12.44 -3.37
C LEU A 53 -7.07 -12.33 -4.42
N THR A 54 -8.30 -12.13 -4.00
CA THR A 54 -9.44 -11.93 -4.91
C THR A 54 -9.27 -10.64 -5.71
N ASN A 55 -8.88 -9.54 -5.06
CA ASN A 55 -8.58 -8.28 -5.74
C ASN A 55 -7.46 -8.44 -6.76
N SER A 56 -6.39 -9.15 -6.42
CA SER A 56 -5.25 -9.39 -7.29
C SER A 56 -5.68 -10.08 -8.59
N ARG A 57 -6.49 -11.14 -8.50
CA ARG A 57 -7.04 -11.83 -9.66
C ARG A 57 -7.97 -10.94 -10.48
N MET A 58 -8.88 -10.22 -9.83
CA MET A 58 -9.78 -9.28 -10.50
C MET A 58 -9.01 -8.20 -11.28
N CYS A 59 -7.93 -7.68 -10.71
CA CYS A 59 -7.08 -6.68 -11.38
C CYS A 59 -6.35 -7.26 -12.58
N ALA A 60 -5.85 -8.49 -12.49
CA ALA A 60 -5.21 -9.18 -13.59
C ALA A 60 -6.18 -9.44 -14.77
N GLU A 61 -7.42 -9.83 -14.47
CA GLU A 61 -8.48 -10.06 -15.45
C GLU A 61 -9.00 -8.76 -16.07
N GLY A 62 -9.26 -7.76 -15.23
CA GLY A 62 -9.85 -6.48 -15.63
C GLY A 62 -8.84 -5.41 -16.06
N LYS A 63 -7.54 -5.66 -15.90
CA LYS A 63 -6.45 -4.71 -16.17
C LYS A 63 -6.67 -3.35 -15.49
N ARG A 64 -7.06 -3.40 -14.20
CA ARG A 64 -7.27 -2.21 -13.35
C ARG A 64 -6.32 -2.20 -12.15
N PRO A 65 -5.93 -1.00 -11.66
CA PRO A 65 -4.94 -0.88 -10.60
C PRO A 65 -5.24 -1.69 -9.34
N LEU A 66 -4.22 -2.39 -8.83
CA LEU A 66 -4.26 -3.14 -7.57
C LEU A 66 -4.63 -2.27 -6.36
N CYS A 67 -4.23 -1.00 -6.40
CA CYS A 67 -4.46 -0.03 -5.35
C CYS A 67 -4.81 1.33 -5.95
N GLN A 68 -5.64 2.11 -5.26
CA GLN A 68 -5.92 3.51 -5.66
C GLN A 68 -4.68 4.40 -5.55
N ASP A 69 -3.78 4.10 -4.60
CA ASP A 69 -2.46 4.74 -4.55
C ASP A 69 -1.56 4.05 -5.58
N THR A 70 -1.48 4.63 -6.76
CA THR A 70 -0.69 4.12 -7.87
C THR A 70 0.80 4.45 -7.75
N GLY A 71 1.18 5.14 -6.67
CA GLY A 71 2.56 5.28 -6.22
C GLY A 71 3.37 6.36 -6.91
N ILE A 72 4.65 6.41 -6.52
CA ILE A 72 5.72 7.13 -7.23
C ILE A 72 6.60 6.11 -7.94
N VAL A 73 6.93 6.39 -9.21
CA VAL A 73 7.73 5.48 -10.03
C VAL A 73 9.20 5.59 -9.66
N ASN A 74 9.81 4.44 -9.39
CA ASN A 74 11.26 4.29 -9.21
C ASN A 74 11.80 3.45 -10.36
N VAL A 75 12.85 3.93 -11.01
CA VAL A 75 13.53 3.26 -12.11
C VAL A 75 14.99 3.08 -11.76
N PHE A 76 15.46 1.84 -11.80
CA PHE A 76 16.87 1.48 -11.63
C PHE A 76 17.40 0.95 -12.96
N LEU A 77 18.38 1.63 -13.52
CA LEU A 77 19.03 1.25 -14.76
C LEU A 77 20.46 0.76 -14.48
N LYS A 78 20.78 -0.46 -14.93
CA LYS A 78 22.16 -0.88 -15.11
C LYS A 78 22.46 -0.83 -16.60
N ILE A 79 23.32 0.09 -17.00
CA ILE A 79 23.61 0.37 -18.40
C ILE A 79 24.98 -0.22 -18.74
N GLY A 80 24.99 -1.17 -19.68
CA GLY A 80 26.24 -1.71 -20.21
C GLY A 80 27.10 -0.65 -20.88
N MET A 81 28.38 -0.63 -20.60
CA MET A 81 29.30 0.40 -21.12
C MET A 81 29.46 0.35 -22.65
N SER A 82 28.98 -0.68 -23.32
CA SER A 82 28.89 -0.79 -24.80
C SER A 82 27.55 -0.34 -25.35
N VAL A 83 26.64 0.18 -24.52
CA VAL A 83 25.32 0.68 -24.95
C VAL A 83 25.40 2.16 -25.35
N ARG A 84 24.66 2.49 -26.39
CA ARG A 84 24.42 3.87 -26.82
C ARG A 84 22.92 4.10 -26.99
N PHE A 85 22.43 5.21 -26.52
CA PHE A 85 21.05 5.66 -26.77
C PHE A 85 21.00 6.56 -28.00
N ASP A 86 20.09 6.24 -28.92
CA ASP A 86 19.82 7.09 -30.10
C ASP A 86 18.77 8.16 -29.75
N THR A 87 19.24 9.19 -29.10
CA THR A 87 18.39 10.28 -28.59
C THR A 87 19.21 11.55 -28.36
N LYS A 88 18.51 12.69 -28.35
CA LYS A 88 19.04 13.97 -27.86
C LYS A 88 18.55 14.33 -26.46
N ARG A 89 17.64 13.53 -25.89
CA ARG A 89 17.09 13.73 -24.55
C ARG A 89 17.98 13.06 -23.49
N THR A 90 17.85 13.54 -22.27
CA THR A 90 18.43 12.87 -21.11
C THR A 90 17.67 11.58 -20.76
N LEU A 91 18.28 10.65 -20.04
CA LEU A 91 17.60 9.45 -19.56
C LEU A 91 16.42 9.79 -18.63
N GLN A 92 16.54 10.88 -17.85
CA GLN A 92 15.42 11.35 -17.02
C GLN A 92 14.22 11.75 -17.89
N GLU A 93 14.43 12.51 -18.95
CA GLU A 93 13.36 12.92 -19.88
C GLU A 93 12.70 11.72 -20.58
N LEU A 94 13.50 10.69 -20.94
CA LEU A 94 12.98 9.46 -21.54
C LEU A 94 12.11 8.68 -20.55
N CYS A 95 12.59 8.52 -19.31
CA CYS A 95 11.84 7.87 -18.26
C CYS A 95 10.54 8.62 -17.94
N ASP A 96 10.61 9.95 -17.82
CA ASP A 96 9.45 10.79 -17.53
C ASP A 96 8.40 10.73 -18.64
N GLU A 97 8.81 10.68 -19.91
CA GLU A 97 7.87 10.49 -21.01
C GLU A 97 7.18 9.12 -20.93
N GLY A 98 7.92 8.06 -20.58
CA GLY A 98 7.35 6.73 -20.34
C GLY A 98 6.36 6.74 -19.18
N VAL A 99 6.69 7.42 -18.07
CA VAL A 99 5.78 7.60 -16.92
C VAL A 99 4.51 8.33 -17.33
N ARG A 100 4.65 9.44 -18.06
CA ARG A 100 3.50 10.21 -18.55
C ARG A 100 2.56 9.36 -19.38
N ARG A 101 3.08 8.63 -20.37
CA ARG A 101 2.28 7.73 -21.21
C ARG A 101 1.62 6.63 -20.41
N GLY A 102 2.34 6.05 -19.45
CA GLY A 102 1.81 5.00 -18.58
C GLY A 102 0.66 5.50 -17.71
N TYR A 103 0.79 6.68 -17.08
CA TYR A 103 -0.23 7.24 -16.19
C TYR A 103 -1.44 7.83 -16.92
N LEU A 104 -1.25 8.38 -18.13
CA LEU A 104 -2.31 8.98 -18.93
C LEU A 104 -2.91 8.02 -19.95
N ASN A 105 -2.61 6.72 -19.87
CA ASN A 105 -3.21 5.73 -20.75
C ASN A 105 -4.74 5.72 -20.61
N PRO A 106 -5.50 6.01 -21.69
CA PRO A 106 -6.95 6.16 -21.59
C PRO A 106 -7.69 4.85 -21.27
N ASP A 107 -7.10 3.70 -21.58
CA ASP A 107 -7.70 2.39 -21.31
C ASP A 107 -7.54 1.97 -19.84
N ASN A 108 -6.53 2.50 -19.16
CA ASN A 108 -6.28 2.31 -17.74
C ASN A 108 -5.53 3.51 -17.16
N PRO A 109 -6.20 4.64 -16.95
CA PRO A 109 -5.58 5.81 -16.34
C PRO A 109 -5.18 5.50 -14.90
N LEU A 110 -3.99 5.96 -14.51
CA LEU A 110 -3.48 5.82 -13.16
C LEU A 110 -3.59 7.16 -12.43
N ARG A 111 -3.78 7.10 -11.11
CA ARG A 111 -3.93 8.31 -10.30
C ARG A 111 -2.58 8.97 -10.05
N ALA A 112 -2.32 10.13 -10.65
CA ALA A 112 -1.13 10.92 -10.38
C ALA A 112 -1.12 11.42 -8.93
N SER A 113 0.02 11.29 -8.25
CA SER A 113 0.20 11.65 -6.85
C SER A 113 1.47 12.49 -6.60
N VAL A 114 2.29 12.71 -7.62
CA VAL A 114 3.51 13.53 -7.51
C VAL A 114 3.15 15.00 -7.47
N LEU A 115 3.79 15.72 -6.56
CA LEU A 115 3.67 17.17 -6.40
C LEU A 115 4.93 17.85 -6.94
N ASP A 116 4.76 18.90 -7.74
CA ASP A 116 5.86 19.67 -8.34
C ASP A 116 6.70 20.43 -7.30
N ASP A 117 6.07 20.79 -6.18
CA ASP A 117 6.71 21.50 -5.09
C ASP A 117 6.30 20.84 -3.75
N PRO A 118 7.25 20.23 -3.03
CA PRO A 118 6.92 19.51 -1.80
C PRO A 118 6.66 20.44 -0.59
N LEU A 119 7.07 21.71 -0.65
CA LEU A 119 7.09 22.60 0.51
C LEU A 119 5.97 23.65 0.51
N PHE A 120 5.73 24.31 -0.62
CA PHE A 120 4.90 25.52 -0.65
C PHE A 120 3.56 25.30 -1.35
N THR A 121 3.56 25.22 -2.69
CA THR A 121 2.33 25.13 -3.48
C THR A 121 1.70 23.73 -3.46
N ARG A 122 2.51 22.69 -3.36
CA ARG A 122 2.10 21.28 -3.34
C ARG A 122 1.15 20.89 -4.47
N LYS A 123 1.39 21.46 -5.66
CA LYS A 123 0.55 21.25 -6.83
C LYS A 123 0.83 19.89 -7.47
N ASN A 124 -0.21 19.12 -7.78
CA ASN A 124 -0.10 17.84 -8.46
C ASN A 124 0.37 18.02 -9.91
N THR A 125 1.34 17.23 -10.35
CA THR A 125 1.89 17.27 -11.71
C THR A 125 0.93 16.74 -12.76
N ARG A 126 -0.10 15.99 -12.36
CA ARG A 126 -1.16 15.39 -13.18
C ARG A 126 -0.74 14.21 -14.06
N ASP A 127 0.52 14.01 -14.30
CA ASP A 127 1.09 12.93 -15.10
C ASP A 127 2.06 12.02 -14.33
N ASN A 128 2.17 12.26 -13.02
CA ASN A 128 3.03 11.53 -12.07
C ASN A 128 4.53 11.64 -12.34
N THR A 129 4.96 12.65 -13.09
CA THR A 129 6.38 12.95 -13.30
C THR A 129 6.88 13.97 -12.26
N PRO A 130 8.22 14.03 -12.00
CA PRO A 130 9.25 13.10 -12.47
C PRO A 130 9.25 11.76 -11.74
N CYS A 131 9.82 10.74 -12.37
CA CYS A 131 10.17 9.51 -11.67
C CYS A 131 11.47 9.68 -10.86
N ILE A 132 11.72 8.73 -9.96
CA ILE A 132 13.00 8.63 -9.25
C ILE A 132 13.90 7.70 -10.05
N LEU A 133 14.94 8.25 -10.67
CA LEU A 133 15.85 7.52 -11.54
C LEU A 133 17.20 7.30 -10.88
N HIS A 134 17.66 6.04 -10.88
CA HIS A 134 19.00 5.65 -10.48
C HIS A 134 19.71 4.96 -11.64
N VAL A 135 20.96 5.32 -11.90
CA VAL A 135 21.76 4.80 -13.00
C VAL A 135 23.07 4.25 -12.46
N GLU A 136 23.42 3.02 -12.87
CA GLU A 136 24.68 2.38 -12.64
C GLU A 136 25.28 1.94 -13.99
N LEU A 137 26.58 2.22 -14.20
CA LEU A 137 27.30 1.74 -15.36
C LEU A 137 27.94 0.39 -15.03
N VAL A 138 27.70 -0.61 -15.89
CA VAL A 138 28.20 -1.97 -15.73
C VAL A 138 28.91 -2.44 -16.99
N GLN A 139 29.67 -3.52 -16.91
CA GLN A 139 30.19 -4.16 -18.12
C GLN A 139 29.05 -4.80 -18.91
N GLY A 140 29.13 -4.75 -20.23
CA GLY A 140 28.16 -5.41 -21.11
C GLY A 140 27.57 -4.48 -22.16
N ASP A 141 26.55 -5.00 -22.83
CA ASP A 141 25.93 -4.45 -24.04
C ASP A 141 24.38 -4.41 -23.95
N LYS A 142 23.86 -4.48 -22.74
CA LYS A 142 22.41 -4.41 -22.46
C LYS A 142 22.09 -3.31 -21.46
N VAL A 143 20.82 -2.93 -21.42
CA VAL A 143 20.24 -2.12 -20.34
C VAL A 143 19.34 -3.03 -19.53
N ASP A 144 19.71 -3.22 -18.27
CA ASP A 144 18.88 -3.89 -17.27
C ASP A 144 18.00 -2.85 -16.60
N VAL A 145 16.68 -3.07 -16.60
CA VAL A 145 15.68 -2.14 -16.09
C VAL A 145 14.88 -2.80 -14.99
N GLN A 146 14.94 -2.23 -13.80
CA GLN A 146 14.01 -2.52 -12.72
C GLN A 146 13.09 -1.32 -12.53
N ILE A 147 11.79 -1.55 -12.59
CA ILE A 147 10.77 -0.53 -12.42
C ILE A 147 9.83 -0.91 -11.29
N ALA A 148 9.50 0.05 -10.44
CA ALA A 148 8.57 -0.14 -9.34
C ALA A 148 7.69 1.08 -9.16
N SER A 149 6.45 0.86 -8.72
CA SER A 149 5.54 1.89 -8.24
C SER A 149 5.38 1.76 -6.74
N LYS A 150 5.93 2.70 -5.98
CA LYS A 150 5.97 2.68 -4.51
C LYS A 150 4.88 3.56 -3.93
N GLY A 151 3.89 2.94 -3.27
CA GLY A 151 2.80 3.66 -2.63
C GLY A 151 3.24 4.47 -1.41
N GLY A 152 2.59 5.61 -1.17
CA GLY A 152 2.92 6.52 -0.07
C GLY A 152 2.70 5.90 1.31
N GLY A 153 1.73 4.99 1.45
CA GLY A 153 1.47 4.33 2.73
C GLY A 153 2.67 3.54 3.24
N SER A 154 3.32 2.78 2.39
CA SER A 154 4.52 2.01 2.75
C SER A 154 5.79 2.86 2.70
N GLU A 155 5.91 3.79 1.76
CA GLU A 155 7.07 4.70 1.69
C GLU A 155 7.23 5.51 2.98
N ASN A 156 6.14 6.04 3.51
CA ASN A 156 6.13 6.84 4.74
C ASN A 156 6.50 6.06 6.01
N LYS A 157 6.62 4.73 5.92
CA LYS A 157 7.05 3.88 7.05
C LYS A 157 8.53 3.51 7.01
N THR A 158 9.29 4.08 6.07
CA THR A 158 10.75 3.95 6.00
C THR A 158 11.38 4.36 7.33
N LYS A 159 12.36 3.57 7.77
CA LYS A 159 13.17 3.82 8.97
C LYS A 159 14.65 3.79 8.63
N PHE A 160 15.38 4.67 9.28
CA PHE A 160 16.83 4.77 9.14
C PHE A 160 17.48 5.00 10.51
N ALA A 161 18.66 4.43 10.72
CA ALA A 161 19.47 4.69 11.89
C ALA A 161 20.97 4.58 11.56
N MET A 162 21.79 5.38 12.24
CA MET A 162 23.22 5.16 12.37
C MET A 162 23.45 4.36 13.65
N LEU A 163 23.55 3.04 13.52
CA LEU A 163 23.85 2.17 14.65
C LEU A 163 25.34 2.23 15.00
N ASN A 164 25.67 1.96 16.26
CA ASN A 164 27.05 1.66 16.62
C ASN A 164 27.48 0.31 16.03
N PRO A 165 28.77 0.09 15.72
CA PRO A 165 29.21 -1.17 15.18
C PRO A 165 28.84 -2.41 16.01
N SER A 166 28.74 -2.26 17.33
CA SER A 166 28.35 -3.31 18.28
C SER A 166 26.83 -3.53 18.42
N ASP A 167 25.99 -2.63 17.93
CA ASP A 167 24.54 -2.73 18.07
C ASP A 167 23.99 -3.89 17.24
N SER A 168 22.98 -4.58 17.76
CA SER A 168 22.27 -5.67 17.07
C SER A 168 21.32 -5.15 16.01
N LEU A 169 21.46 -5.62 14.77
CA LEU A 169 20.48 -5.36 13.71
C LEU A 169 19.14 -5.99 14.06
N VAL A 170 19.13 -7.20 14.60
CA VAL A 170 17.91 -7.91 14.96
C VAL A 170 17.12 -7.11 16.00
N ASP A 171 17.76 -6.65 17.06
CA ASP A 171 17.12 -5.87 18.11
C ASP A 171 16.55 -4.55 17.57
N TRP A 172 17.30 -3.88 16.69
CA TRP A 172 16.81 -2.66 16.06
C TRP A 172 15.58 -2.91 15.19
N VAL A 173 15.55 -3.96 14.38
CA VAL A 173 14.40 -4.32 13.54
C VAL A 173 13.19 -4.64 14.40
N LEU A 174 13.35 -5.49 15.43
CA LEU A 174 12.24 -5.91 16.31
C LEU A 174 11.67 -4.76 17.14
N LYS A 175 12.48 -3.79 17.51
CA LYS A 175 12.02 -2.55 18.15
C LYS A 175 11.31 -1.61 17.18
N THR A 176 11.77 -1.59 15.92
CA THR A 176 11.35 -0.60 14.92
C THR A 176 10.05 -1.02 14.20
N VAL A 177 9.90 -2.30 13.86
CA VAL A 177 8.73 -2.80 13.11
C VAL A 177 7.39 -2.45 13.79
N PRO A 178 7.20 -2.65 15.10
CA PRO A 178 5.95 -2.25 15.76
C PRO A 178 5.66 -0.74 15.65
N SER A 179 6.70 0.09 15.62
CA SER A 179 6.56 1.56 15.49
C SER A 179 6.07 2.02 14.11
N MET A 180 6.13 1.15 13.12
CA MET A 180 5.59 1.44 11.78
C MET A 180 4.06 1.36 11.75
N GLY A 181 3.44 0.67 12.71
CA GLY A 181 2.02 0.37 12.70
C GLY A 181 1.64 -0.51 11.51
N ALA A 182 0.38 -0.45 11.08
CA ALA A 182 -0.16 -1.21 9.96
C ALA A 182 -0.38 -0.37 8.68
N GLY A 183 0.04 0.89 8.67
CA GLY A 183 -0.18 1.81 7.55
C GLY A 183 0.50 1.40 6.24
N TRP A 184 1.47 0.49 6.29
CA TRP A 184 2.11 -0.11 5.12
C TRP A 184 1.38 -1.33 4.55
N CYS A 185 0.18 -1.66 5.08
CA CYS A 185 -0.69 -2.74 4.62
C CYS A 185 0.00 -4.12 4.56
N PRO A 186 0.41 -4.70 5.69
CA PRO A 186 0.89 -6.07 5.72
C PRO A 186 -0.22 -7.07 5.30
N PRO A 187 0.11 -8.26 4.77
CA PRO A 187 1.46 -8.81 4.65
C PRO A 187 2.19 -8.31 3.42
N GLY A 188 3.45 -8.02 3.59
CA GLY A 188 4.34 -7.57 2.53
C GLY A 188 5.76 -8.07 2.79
N MET A 189 6.76 -7.26 2.48
CA MET A 189 8.14 -7.61 2.77
C MET A 189 8.90 -6.43 3.38
N LEU A 190 10.02 -6.73 4.02
CA LEU A 190 10.97 -5.73 4.49
C LEU A 190 12.24 -5.78 3.63
N GLY A 191 12.62 -4.63 3.10
CA GLY A 191 13.92 -4.41 2.48
C GLY A 191 14.85 -3.72 3.44
N ILE A 192 16.01 -4.31 3.69
CA ILE A 192 17.03 -3.80 4.63
C ILE A 192 18.32 -3.57 3.89
N GLY A 193 18.91 -2.40 4.06
CA GLY A 193 20.24 -2.05 3.58
C GLY A 193 21.17 -1.78 4.76
N VAL A 194 22.34 -2.39 4.76
CA VAL A 194 23.34 -2.25 5.84
C VAL A 194 24.70 -1.91 5.26
N GLY A 195 25.30 -0.85 5.75
CA GLY A 195 26.65 -0.45 5.36
C GLY A 195 26.69 0.62 4.28
N GLY A 196 27.87 0.84 3.71
CA GLY A 196 28.16 1.98 2.86
C GLY A 196 28.10 3.29 3.64
N THR A 197 27.38 4.24 3.06
CA THR A 197 27.00 5.52 3.65
C THR A 197 25.49 5.55 3.90
N ALA A 198 24.97 6.60 4.51
CA ALA A 198 23.54 6.71 4.83
C ALA A 198 22.65 6.52 3.59
N GLU A 199 22.93 7.27 2.52
CA GLU A 199 22.21 7.18 1.25
C GLU A 199 22.37 5.81 0.57
N LYS A 200 23.54 5.18 0.68
CA LYS A 200 23.78 3.84 0.12
C LYS A 200 22.93 2.79 0.83
N ALA A 201 22.82 2.84 2.15
CA ALA A 201 21.97 1.94 2.92
C ALA A 201 20.48 2.11 2.54
N MET A 202 20.02 3.36 2.39
CA MET A 202 18.65 3.66 1.95
C MET A 202 18.38 3.13 0.54
N LEU A 203 19.30 3.35 -0.38
CA LEU A 203 19.19 2.89 -1.77
C LEU A 203 19.15 1.36 -1.86
N MET A 204 20.02 0.67 -1.13
CA MET A 204 20.03 -0.80 -1.06
C MET A 204 18.73 -1.36 -0.48
N ALA A 205 18.19 -0.74 0.58
CA ALA A 205 16.92 -1.14 1.16
C ALA A 205 15.76 -1.00 0.14
N LYS A 206 15.73 0.10 -0.62
CA LYS A 206 14.74 0.29 -1.68
C LYS A 206 14.87 -0.75 -2.79
N GLN A 207 16.08 -0.97 -3.27
CA GLN A 207 16.34 -1.88 -4.38
C GLN A 207 16.06 -3.34 -4.00
N SER A 208 16.31 -3.72 -2.75
CA SER A 208 16.03 -5.07 -2.26
C SER A 208 14.54 -5.45 -2.33
N LEU A 209 13.64 -4.46 -2.33
CA LEU A 209 12.19 -4.70 -2.48
C LEU A 209 11.80 -5.20 -3.88
N MET A 210 12.70 -5.11 -4.86
CA MET A 210 12.48 -5.58 -6.23
C MET A 210 13.10 -6.94 -6.50
N GLU A 211 13.72 -7.55 -5.49
CA GLU A 211 14.20 -8.93 -5.55
C GLU A 211 13.03 -9.90 -5.38
N ASP A 212 13.13 -11.08 -5.98
CA ASP A 212 12.12 -12.11 -5.89
C ASP A 212 11.92 -12.57 -4.44
N ILE A 213 10.68 -12.76 -4.04
CA ILE A 213 10.33 -13.36 -2.74
C ILE A 213 10.65 -14.85 -2.81
N ASP A 214 11.55 -15.32 -1.94
CA ASP A 214 12.06 -16.70 -1.96
C ASP A 214 12.15 -17.34 -0.56
N MET A 215 11.49 -16.77 0.44
CA MET A 215 11.64 -17.23 1.82
C MET A 215 11.24 -18.69 2.03
N TYR A 216 10.18 -19.17 1.37
CA TYR A 216 9.81 -20.59 1.50
C TYR A 216 10.83 -21.51 0.85
N GLU A 217 11.39 -21.13 -0.26
CA GLU A 217 12.48 -21.85 -0.95
C GLU A 217 13.74 -21.84 -0.08
N LEU A 218 14.06 -20.71 0.54
CA LEU A 218 15.18 -20.58 1.48
C LEU A 218 15.01 -21.48 2.70
N LEU A 219 13.82 -21.49 3.32
CA LEU A 219 13.51 -22.35 4.46
C LEU A 219 13.59 -23.84 4.10
N ALA A 220 13.12 -24.21 2.89
CA ALA A 220 13.13 -25.59 2.44
C ALA A 220 14.54 -26.13 2.17
N ARG A 221 15.44 -25.32 1.57
CA ARG A 221 16.82 -25.74 1.28
C ARG A 221 17.80 -25.52 2.42
N GLY A 222 17.44 -24.66 3.36
CA GLY A 222 18.32 -24.19 4.43
C GLY A 222 19.29 -23.09 4.02
N PRO A 223 19.84 -22.32 4.99
CA PRO A 223 20.74 -21.22 4.72
C PRO A 223 22.13 -21.72 4.27
N GLN A 224 22.75 -21.05 3.32
CA GLN A 224 24.09 -21.36 2.79
C GLN A 224 25.16 -20.37 3.29
N ASN A 225 24.75 -19.27 3.92
CA ASN A 225 25.64 -18.24 4.43
C ASN A 225 25.01 -17.49 5.61
N LYS A 226 25.81 -16.69 6.31
CA LYS A 226 25.37 -15.92 7.48
C LYS A 226 24.26 -14.90 7.18
N LEU A 227 24.20 -14.37 5.97
CA LEU A 227 23.18 -13.41 5.59
C LEU A 227 21.82 -14.10 5.44
N GLU A 228 21.78 -15.30 4.88
CA GLU A 228 20.57 -16.11 4.79
C GLU A 228 20.11 -16.61 6.17
N GLU A 229 21.04 -16.99 7.06
CA GLU A 229 20.68 -17.28 8.47
C GLU A 229 19.99 -16.09 9.13
N LEU A 230 20.52 -14.88 8.93
CA LEU A 230 19.96 -13.64 9.47
C LEU A 230 18.60 -13.29 8.85
N ARG A 231 18.40 -13.54 7.55
CA ARG A 231 17.10 -13.37 6.89
C ARG A 231 16.02 -14.26 7.52
N ILE A 232 16.36 -15.54 7.73
CA ILE A 232 15.45 -16.52 8.39
C ILE A 232 15.13 -16.06 9.81
N GLU A 233 16.14 -15.70 10.59
CA GLU A 233 15.97 -15.23 11.97
C GLU A 233 15.03 -14.02 12.04
N LEU A 234 15.23 -13.03 11.17
CA LEU A 234 14.36 -11.84 11.12
C LEU A 234 12.95 -12.17 10.64
N TYR A 235 12.82 -13.02 9.63
CA TYR A 235 11.50 -13.48 9.16
C TYR A 235 10.69 -14.13 10.28
N GLU A 236 11.29 -15.07 11.02
CA GLU A 236 10.64 -15.76 12.12
C GLU A 236 10.28 -14.79 13.26
N LYS A 237 11.24 -13.95 13.68
CA LYS A 237 11.04 -13.03 14.81
C LYS A 237 10.07 -11.90 14.50
N VAL A 238 10.06 -11.37 13.29
CA VAL A 238 9.10 -10.33 12.87
C VAL A 238 7.69 -10.91 12.80
N ASN A 239 7.51 -12.11 12.26
CA ASN A 239 6.20 -12.78 12.26
C ASN A 239 5.75 -13.13 13.69
N ALA A 240 6.66 -13.44 14.60
CA ALA A 240 6.38 -13.66 16.01
C ALA A 240 5.98 -12.39 16.79
N LEU A 241 6.03 -11.21 16.18
CA LEU A 241 5.43 -9.98 16.74
C LEU A 241 3.89 -9.98 16.64
N ASP A 242 3.30 -10.87 15.86
CA ASP A 242 1.86 -11.12 15.75
C ASP A 242 1.03 -9.95 15.24
N ILE A 243 1.66 -9.02 14.54
CA ILE A 243 0.99 -7.87 13.93
C ILE A 243 -0.05 -8.38 12.93
N GLY A 244 0.33 -9.34 12.09
CA GLY A 244 -0.56 -10.00 11.14
C GLY A 244 -0.99 -9.12 9.96
N ALA A 245 -1.81 -9.72 9.09
CA ALA A 245 -2.38 -9.00 7.95
C ALA A 245 -3.18 -7.79 8.42
N GLN A 246 -2.92 -6.64 7.81
CA GLN A 246 -3.56 -5.34 8.12
C GLN A 246 -3.43 -4.90 9.59
N GLY A 247 -2.52 -5.52 10.36
CA GLY A 247 -2.35 -5.23 11.80
C GLY A 247 -3.43 -5.80 12.70
N LEU A 248 -4.20 -6.77 12.23
CA LEU A 248 -5.33 -7.36 12.94
C LEU A 248 -4.95 -8.52 13.87
N GLY A 249 -3.66 -8.84 13.95
CA GLY A 249 -3.16 -10.05 14.61
C GLY A 249 -3.23 -11.25 13.67
N GLY A 250 -2.28 -12.18 13.84
CA GLY A 250 -2.20 -13.38 13.00
C GLY A 250 -0.77 -13.88 12.83
N LEU A 251 -0.60 -14.87 11.98
CA LEU A 251 0.67 -15.59 11.80
C LEU A 251 1.64 -14.90 10.84
N THR A 252 1.14 -14.10 9.90
CA THR A 252 1.96 -13.54 8.83
C THR A 252 1.88 -12.03 8.79
N THR A 253 2.98 -11.38 9.14
CA THR A 253 3.21 -9.94 9.00
C THR A 253 4.04 -9.67 7.74
N VAL A 254 5.08 -10.48 7.52
CA VAL A 254 5.97 -10.40 6.35
C VAL A 254 6.02 -11.73 5.62
N LEU A 255 6.09 -11.66 4.28
CA LEU A 255 6.30 -12.82 3.41
C LEU A 255 7.79 -13.09 3.20
N ASP A 256 8.62 -12.07 3.29
CA ASP A 256 10.07 -12.16 3.16
C ASP A 256 10.76 -10.99 3.86
N VAL A 257 12.04 -11.17 4.17
CA VAL A 257 12.98 -10.14 4.60
C VAL A 257 14.20 -10.20 3.69
N LYS A 258 14.46 -9.13 2.94
CA LYS A 258 15.64 -8.99 2.09
C LYS A 258 16.69 -8.12 2.78
N ILE A 259 17.95 -8.51 2.68
CA ILE A 259 19.05 -7.77 3.31
C ILE A 259 20.17 -7.62 2.28
N ASN A 260 20.52 -6.39 1.94
CA ASN A 260 21.67 -6.06 1.12
C ASN A 260 22.73 -5.36 1.96
N THR A 261 23.99 -5.71 1.74
CA THR A 261 25.12 -5.17 2.49
C THR A 261 26.15 -4.53 1.57
N PHE A 262 26.88 -3.57 2.10
CA PHE A 262 28.01 -2.94 1.41
C PHE A 262 29.12 -2.64 2.41
N PRO A 263 30.40 -2.70 2.01
CA PRO A 263 31.51 -2.30 2.87
C PRO A 263 31.31 -0.90 3.45
N THR A 264 31.65 -0.73 4.73
CA THR A 264 31.38 0.52 5.45
C THR A 264 32.60 0.98 6.24
N HIS A 265 32.60 2.24 6.68
CA HIS A 265 33.65 2.74 7.57
C HIS A 265 33.61 2.01 8.92
N ALA A 266 34.79 1.70 9.47
CA ALA A 266 34.92 0.93 10.71
C ALA A 266 34.13 1.48 11.91
N ALA A 267 33.92 2.79 11.95
CA ALA A 267 33.15 3.47 13.01
C ALA A 267 31.67 3.60 12.72
N SER A 268 31.16 3.08 11.58
CA SER A 268 29.82 3.33 11.10
C SER A 268 29.06 2.02 10.84
N LYS A 269 27.75 2.07 11.10
CA LYS A 269 26.81 0.99 10.73
C LYS A 269 25.47 1.62 10.34
N PRO A 270 25.42 2.27 9.17
CA PRO A 270 24.16 2.80 8.65
C PRO A 270 23.23 1.65 8.31
N VAL A 271 21.97 1.76 8.74
CA VAL A 271 20.91 0.77 8.49
C VAL A 271 19.65 1.48 8.04
N ALA A 272 19.09 1.00 6.94
CA ALA A 272 17.78 1.42 6.45
C ALA A 272 16.85 0.23 6.36
N MET A 273 15.56 0.46 6.65
CA MET A 273 14.50 -0.54 6.48
C MET A 273 13.31 0.12 5.80
N ILE A 274 12.90 -0.43 4.67
CA ILE A 274 11.78 0.04 3.87
C ILE A 274 10.79 -1.11 3.71
N PRO A 275 9.53 -0.97 4.18
CA PRO A 275 8.52 -1.99 3.96
C PRO A 275 7.95 -1.87 2.54
N ASN A 276 7.52 -3.00 1.97
CA ASN A 276 6.65 -3.04 0.82
C ASN A 276 5.28 -3.61 1.22
N CYS A 277 4.22 -3.17 0.56
CA CYS A 277 2.84 -3.45 0.97
C CYS A 277 2.22 -4.62 0.22
N ALA A 278 0.98 -4.95 0.60
CA ALA A 278 0.17 -5.95 -0.10
C ALA A 278 -0.12 -5.61 -1.57
N ALA A 279 0.08 -4.37 -2.00
CA ALA A 279 0.01 -3.95 -3.40
C ALA A 279 1.42 -3.76 -3.98
N THR A 280 2.31 -4.72 -3.77
CA THR A 280 3.67 -4.68 -4.34
C THR A 280 3.63 -4.68 -5.87
N ARG A 281 4.41 -3.80 -6.48
CA ARG A 281 4.35 -3.51 -7.93
C ARG A 281 5.73 -3.24 -8.45
N HIS A 282 6.34 -4.24 -9.05
CA HIS A 282 7.63 -4.10 -9.72
C HIS A 282 7.76 -5.09 -10.88
N ALA A 283 8.62 -4.77 -11.83
CA ALA A 283 9.01 -5.65 -12.92
C ALA A 283 10.48 -5.45 -13.26
N HIS A 284 11.05 -6.46 -13.87
CA HIS A 284 12.42 -6.49 -14.36
C HIS A 284 12.42 -6.90 -15.82
N PHE A 285 13.15 -6.20 -16.67
CA PHE A 285 13.33 -6.52 -18.08
C PHE A 285 14.66 -5.99 -18.62
N GLU A 286 15.10 -6.52 -19.75
CA GLU A 286 16.31 -6.11 -20.44
C GLU A 286 16.00 -5.48 -21.78
N LEU A 287 16.81 -4.51 -22.20
CA LEU A 287 16.82 -3.95 -23.55
C LEU A 287 18.18 -4.22 -24.18
N ASP A 288 18.14 -4.86 -25.36
CA ASP A 288 19.30 -5.29 -26.13
C ASP A 288 19.37 -4.63 -27.53
N GLY A 289 18.52 -3.66 -27.80
CA GLY A 289 18.41 -2.97 -29.08
C GLY A 289 17.53 -3.67 -30.12
N SER A 290 16.91 -4.80 -29.80
CA SER A 290 16.03 -5.53 -30.73
C SER A 290 14.61 -4.97 -30.83
N GLY A 291 14.24 -4.04 -29.96
CA GLY A 291 12.91 -3.44 -29.88
C GLY A 291 12.51 -3.11 -28.44
N PRO A 292 11.24 -2.78 -28.20
CA PRO A 292 10.73 -2.55 -26.85
C PRO A 292 10.73 -3.85 -26.04
N ALA A 293 10.75 -3.71 -24.70
CA ALA A 293 10.72 -4.84 -23.80
C ALA A 293 9.45 -5.67 -24.00
N ARG A 294 9.63 -6.99 -23.93
CA ARG A 294 8.51 -7.93 -23.92
C ARG A 294 8.18 -8.31 -22.48
N LEU A 295 6.96 -7.98 -22.06
CA LEU A 295 6.42 -8.32 -20.76
C LEU A 295 5.34 -9.38 -20.95
N ASP A 296 5.63 -10.61 -20.55
CA ASP A 296 4.68 -11.72 -20.70
C ASP A 296 3.71 -11.74 -19.50
N PRO A 297 2.39 -11.64 -19.73
CA PRO A 297 1.40 -11.71 -18.67
C PRO A 297 1.49 -13.03 -17.90
N PRO A 298 1.37 -13.04 -16.56
CA PRO A 298 1.30 -14.28 -15.80
C PRO A 298 0.03 -15.06 -16.17
N SER A 299 0.12 -16.40 -16.14
CA SER A 299 -1.07 -17.24 -16.32
C SER A 299 -2.03 -17.05 -15.14
N LEU A 300 -3.33 -16.99 -15.40
CA LEU A 300 -4.36 -16.92 -14.35
C LEU A 300 -4.34 -18.14 -13.42
N SER A 301 -3.72 -19.25 -13.83
CA SER A 301 -3.50 -20.42 -12.98
C SER A 301 -2.52 -20.18 -11.81
N GLU A 302 -1.77 -19.08 -11.83
CA GLU A 302 -0.92 -18.68 -10.70
C GLU A 302 -1.73 -18.21 -9.48
N TRP A 303 -2.96 -17.73 -9.69
CA TRP A 303 -3.84 -17.33 -8.59
C TRP A 303 -4.52 -18.56 -7.99
N PRO A 304 -4.59 -18.63 -6.63
CA PRO A 304 -5.32 -19.70 -5.95
C PRO A 304 -6.83 -19.56 -6.21
N GLU A 305 -7.55 -20.68 -6.06
CA GLU A 305 -9.02 -20.69 -6.10
C GLU A 305 -9.60 -20.07 -4.81
N VAL A 306 -9.38 -18.77 -4.64
CA VAL A 306 -9.91 -17.97 -3.52
C VAL A 306 -10.81 -16.89 -4.11
N HIS A 307 -12.08 -16.95 -3.73
CA HIS A 307 -13.10 -15.99 -4.14
C HIS A 307 -13.75 -15.42 -2.88
N TRP A 308 -13.33 -14.21 -2.50
CA TRP A 308 -13.98 -13.51 -1.40
C TRP A 308 -15.35 -13.00 -1.84
N ALA A 309 -16.35 -13.20 -0.99
CA ALA A 309 -17.68 -12.63 -1.14
C ALA A 309 -18.23 -12.21 0.25
N PRO A 310 -19.18 -11.27 0.31
CA PRO A 310 -19.84 -10.90 1.56
C PRO A 310 -20.44 -12.12 2.27
N ASP A 311 -20.11 -12.30 3.56
CA ASP A 311 -20.69 -13.36 4.40
C ASP A 311 -21.80 -12.78 5.28
N TYR A 312 -23.05 -12.92 4.83
CA TYR A 312 -24.21 -12.41 5.52
C TYR A 312 -24.52 -13.11 6.86
N ASN A 313 -23.93 -14.28 7.10
CA ASN A 313 -24.12 -15.00 8.36
C ASN A 313 -23.16 -14.51 9.45
N LYS A 314 -22.00 -14.01 9.05
CA LYS A 314 -20.96 -13.54 9.97
C LYS A 314 -20.93 -12.04 10.13
N SER A 315 -21.43 -11.30 9.15
CA SER A 315 -21.36 -9.83 9.12
C SER A 315 -22.71 -9.20 9.40
N LYS A 316 -22.72 -8.18 10.25
CA LYS A 316 -23.92 -7.37 10.48
C LYS A 316 -24.19 -6.47 9.26
N GLN A 317 -25.39 -6.51 8.73
CA GLN A 317 -25.83 -5.57 7.70
C GLN A 317 -26.20 -4.23 8.33
N VAL A 318 -25.74 -3.13 7.72
CA VAL A 318 -25.96 -1.76 8.20
C VAL A 318 -26.49 -0.90 7.06
N ASP A 319 -27.64 -0.26 7.29
CA ASP A 319 -28.19 0.74 6.38
C ASP A 319 -27.72 2.15 6.79
N LEU A 320 -26.84 2.72 5.97
CA LEU A 320 -26.28 4.05 6.21
C LEU A 320 -27.31 5.18 6.14
N ASN A 321 -28.43 4.97 5.46
CA ASN A 321 -29.47 5.98 5.30
C ASN A 321 -30.30 6.17 6.58
N THR A 322 -30.32 5.15 7.44
CA THR A 322 -31.06 5.14 8.71
C THR A 322 -30.15 5.01 9.93
N LEU A 323 -28.85 5.08 9.72
CA LEU A 323 -27.84 4.89 10.77
C LEU A 323 -27.98 5.95 11.88
N THR A 324 -28.02 5.48 13.13
CA THR A 324 -28.08 6.33 14.30
C THR A 324 -26.81 6.26 15.13
N LYS A 325 -26.61 7.26 15.98
CA LYS A 325 -25.48 7.31 16.90
C LYS A 325 -25.51 6.15 17.91
N GLU A 326 -26.70 5.74 18.33
CA GLU A 326 -26.93 4.61 19.24
C GLU A 326 -26.49 3.31 18.60
N GLU A 327 -26.80 3.12 17.31
CA GLU A 327 -26.33 1.94 16.57
C GLU A 327 -24.82 1.91 16.46
N VAL A 328 -24.19 3.03 16.10
CA VAL A 328 -22.71 3.14 16.03
C VAL A 328 -22.07 2.81 17.38
N ALA A 329 -22.63 3.31 18.48
CA ALA A 329 -22.14 3.05 19.83
C ALA A 329 -22.31 1.59 20.28
N SER A 330 -23.18 0.83 19.63
CA SER A 330 -23.42 -0.58 19.94
C SER A 330 -22.40 -1.53 19.31
N TRP A 331 -21.65 -1.09 18.33
CA TRP A 331 -20.69 -1.92 17.60
C TRP A 331 -19.52 -2.37 18.49
N LYS A 332 -18.98 -3.55 18.20
CA LYS A 332 -17.91 -4.17 18.97
C LYS A 332 -16.61 -4.24 18.16
N PRO A 333 -15.44 -4.10 18.81
CA PRO A 333 -14.15 -4.23 18.13
C PRO A 333 -14.04 -5.57 17.42
N GLY A 334 -13.55 -5.56 16.17
CA GLY A 334 -13.43 -6.78 15.35
C GLY A 334 -14.72 -7.25 14.69
N GLN A 335 -15.86 -6.64 14.98
CA GLN A 335 -17.11 -6.96 14.32
C GLN A 335 -17.05 -6.59 12.83
N THR A 336 -17.42 -7.52 11.97
CA THR A 336 -17.54 -7.27 10.52
C THR A 336 -18.90 -6.70 10.18
N LEU A 337 -18.90 -5.68 9.34
CA LEU A 337 -20.12 -5.02 8.88
C LEU A 337 -20.17 -5.03 7.35
N LEU A 338 -21.38 -5.10 6.80
CA LEU A 338 -21.69 -4.87 5.38
C LEU A 338 -22.51 -3.59 5.27
N LEU A 339 -21.90 -2.54 4.75
CA LEU A 339 -22.52 -1.23 4.65
C LEU A 339 -23.27 -1.08 3.35
N SER A 340 -24.52 -0.62 3.42
CA SER A 340 -25.35 -0.25 2.26
C SER A 340 -25.96 1.13 2.47
N GLY A 341 -26.13 1.89 1.38
CA GLY A 341 -26.65 3.26 1.41
C GLY A 341 -25.59 4.32 1.13
N LYS A 342 -25.85 5.55 1.53
CA LYS A 342 -25.06 6.72 1.15
C LYS A 342 -24.01 7.08 2.18
N MET A 343 -22.77 7.25 1.74
CA MET A 343 -21.66 7.76 2.54
C MET A 343 -20.97 8.92 1.86
N LEU A 344 -20.27 9.75 2.63
CA LEU A 344 -19.43 10.83 2.13
C LEU A 344 -18.00 10.35 1.97
N THR A 345 -17.24 11.07 1.14
CA THR A 345 -15.78 10.84 1.03
C THR A 345 -15.03 12.11 1.40
N GLY A 346 -13.77 11.96 1.83
CA GLY A 346 -12.89 13.09 2.08
C GLY A 346 -11.52 12.63 2.58
N ARG A 347 -10.49 13.38 2.21
CA ARG A 347 -9.10 13.16 2.63
C ARG A 347 -8.52 14.44 3.23
N ASP A 348 -7.19 14.53 3.24
CA ASP A 348 -6.45 15.62 3.87
C ASP A 348 -6.87 17.01 3.39
N ALA A 349 -6.95 17.22 2.07
CA ALA A 349 -7.30 18.53 1.50
C ALA A 349 -8.72 18.96 1.85
N ALA A 350 -9.70 18.04 1.76
CA ALA A 350 -11.08 18.31 2.14
C ALA A 350 -11.20 18.63 3.64
N HIS A 351 -10.59 17.83 4.51
CA HIS A 351 -10.59 18.05 5.95
C HIS A 351 -9.95 19.40 6.34
N LYS A 352 -8.83 19.75 5.72
CA LYS A 352 -8.17 21.05 5.95
C LYS A 352 -9.09 22.19 5.53
N ARG A 353 -9.74 22.12 4.40
CA ARG A 353 -10.68 23.14 3.92
C ARG A 353 -11.89 23.27 4.82
N ILE A 354 -12.47 22.15 5.29
CA ILE A 354 -13.55 22.15 6.28
C ILE A 354 -13.10 22.87 7.56
N GLN A 355 -11.92 22.57 8.08
CA GLN A 355 -11.35 23.23 9.25
C GLN A 355 -11.25 24.75 9.05
N ASP A 356 -10.75 25.18 7.90
CA ASP A 356 -10.58 26.61 7.58
C ASP A 356 -11.93 27.33 7.46
N MET A 357 -12.92 26.70 6.83
CA MET A 357 -14.28 27.25 6.72
C MET A 357 -14.94 27.39 8.08
N LEU A 358 -14.86 26.36 8.93
CA LEU A 358 -15.40 26.41 10.29
C LEU A 358 -14.75 27.51 11.13
N ALA A 359 -13.43 27.68 11.00
CA ALA A 359 -12.71 28.74 11.70
C ALA A 359 -13.15 30.15 11.28
N LYS A 360 -13.62 30.32 10.03
CA LYS A 360 -14.15 31.57 9.50
C LYS A 360 -15.66 31.73 9.68
N GLY A 361 -16.36 30.72 10.23
CA GLY A 361 -17.80 30.72 10.33
C GLY A 361 -18.52 30.60 8.99
N GLU A 362 -17.85 30.08 7.97
CA GLU A 362 -18.43 29.86 6.63
C GLU A 362 -19.30 28.59 6.63
N PRO A 363 -20.44 28.57 5.89
CA PRO A 363 -21.28 27.37 5.77
C PRO A 363 -20.55 26.28 5.00
N LEU A 364 -20.64 25.04 5.50
CA LEU A 364 -20.09 23.86 4.81
C LEU A 364 -20.90 23.52 3.56
N PRO A 365 -20.25 22.99 2.50
CA PRO A 365 -20.93 22.64 1.25
C PRO A 365 -21.82 21.40 1.37
N VAL A 366 -21.67 20.63 2.45
CA VAL A 366 -22.34 19.35 2.69
C VAL A 366 -22.78 19.26 4.15
N ASP A 367 -23.95 18.69 4.40
CA ASP A 367 -24.39 18.30 5.74
C ASP A 367 -23.78 16.94 6.12
N PHE A 368 -22.98 16.93 7.18
CA PHE A 368 -22.32 15.73 7.72
C PHE A 368 -23.13 15.07 8.85
N THR A 369 -24.26 15.63 9.24
CA THR A 369 -25.04 15.15 10.38
C THR A 369 -25.52 13.71 10.16
N ASN A 370 -25.16 12.84 11.12
CA ASN A 370 -25.43 11.40 11.07
C ASN A 370 -24.85 10.68 9.84
N ARG A 371 -23.82 11.26 9.22
CA ARG A 371 -23.16 10.64 8.07
C ARG A 371 -21.89 9.91 8.47
N VAL A 372 -21.46 9.01 7.58
CA VAL A 372 -20.18 8.31 7.63
C VAL A 372 -19.29 8.88 6.55
N ILE A 373 -18.01 9.11 6.84
CA ILE A 373 -17.02 9.57 5.85
C ILE A 373 -16.02 8.47 5.54
N TYR A 374 -15.79 8.22 4.26
CA TYR A 374 -14.78 7.30 3.75
C TYR A 374 -13.54 8.08 3.32
N TYR A 375 -12.40 7.78 3.92
CA TYR A 375 -11.10 8.34 3.56
C TYR A 375 -10.61 7.66 2.29
N VAL A 376 -10.93 8.23 1.15
CA VAL A 376 -10.61 7.67 -0.16
C VAL A 376 -10.35 8.77 -1.19
N GLY A 377 -9.46 8.48 -2.13
CA GLY A 377 -9.28 9.22 -3.37
C GLY A 377 -9.23 8.20 -4.50
N PRO A 378 -10.36 7.96 -5.19
CA PRO A 378 -10.46 6.90 -6.19
C PRO A 378 -9.60 7.18 -7.42
N VAL A 379 -9.27 6.13 -8.16
CA VAL A 379 -8.78 6.23 -9.54
C VAL A 379 -9.94 6.62 -10.44
N ASP A 380 -9.66 7.33 -11.53
CA ASP A 380 -10.67 7.69 -12.51
C ASP A 380 -11.33 6.45 -13.13
N PRO A 381 -12.65 6.47 -13.35
CA PRO A 381 -13.37 5.34 -13.93
C PRO A 381 -13.06 5.16 -15.42
N VAL A 382 -13.20 3.93 -15.90
CA VAL A 382 -13.15 3.58 -17.33
C VAL A 382 -14.38 2.77 -17.72
N GLY A 383 -14.80 2.88 -18.97
CA GLY A 383 -15.95 2.14 -19.47
C GLY A 383 -17.24 2.42 -18.67
N ASP A 384 -17.81 1.37 -18.13
CA ASP A 384 -19.05 1.40 -17.32
C ASP A 384 -18.82 1.49 -15.80
N GLU A 385 -17.58 1.70 -15.38
CA GLU A 385 -17.25 1.87 -13.96
C GLU A 385 -17.92 3.12 -13.37
N VAL A 386 -18.52 2.99 -12.20
CA VAL A 386 -19.02 4.14 -11.42
C VAL A 386 -17.85 4.97 -10.88
N VAL A 387 -16.85 4.29 -10.34
CA VAL A 387 -15.56 4.82 -9.92
C VAL A 387 -14.49 3.79 -10.25
N GLY A 388 -13.26 4.22 -10.46
CA GLY A 388 -12.12 3.30 -10.52
C GLY A 388 -11.78 2.70 -9.15
N PRO A 389 -10.69 1.94 -9.04
CA PRO A 389 -10.24 1.39 -7.77
C PRO A 389 -10.26 2.43 -6.64
N ALA A 390 -10.91 2.10 -5.53
CA ALA A 390 -11.28 3.04 -4.47
C ALA A 390 -10.96 2.48 -3.07
N GLY A 391 -9.71 2.08 -2.85
CA GLY A 391 -9.25 1.57 -1.56
C GLY A 391 -9.08 2.66 -0.50
N PRO A 392 -9.02 2.27 0.78
CA PRO A 392 -8.94 3.22 1.89
C PRO A 392 -7.60 3.92 2.00
N THR A 393 -7.63 5.18 2.41
CA THR A 393 -6.45 5.97 2.79
C THR A 393 -6.06 5.67 4.24
N THR A 394 -4.76 5.77 4.57
CA THR A 394 -4.25 5.66 5.94
C THR A 394 -4.92 6.68 6.86
N ALA A 395 -5.63 6.20 7.88
CA ALA A 395 -6.50 7.02 8.72
C ALA A 395 -5.77 7.98 9.66
N THR A 396 -4.56 7.62 10.11
CA THR A 396 -3.76 8.47 11.03
C THR A 396 -3.50 9.88 10.50
N ARG A 397 -3.52 10.07 9.19
CA ARG A 397 -3.37 11.39 8.58
C ARG A 397 -4.52 12.34 8.91
N MET A 398 -5.72 11.80 9.19
CA MET A 398 -6.91 12.56 9.58
C MET A 398 -7.10 12.67 11.09
N ASP A 399 -6.22 12.10 11.91
CA ASP A 399 -6.36 12.10 13.37
C ASP A 399 -6.53 13.49 13.97
N LYS A 400 -5.74 14.44 13.49
CA LYS A 400 -5.80 15.85 13.94
C LYS A 400 -7.12 16.55 13.63
N PHE A 401 -7.91 16.04 12.72
CA PHE A 401 -9.22 16.60 12.34
C PHE A 401 -10.39 15.89 13.02
N THR A 402 -10.16 14.74 13.65
CA THR A 402 -11.20 13.83 14.11
C THR A 402 -12.12 14.47 15.15
N ASP A 403 -11.58 15.06 16.20
CA ASP A 403 -12.40 15.71 17.24
C ASP A 403 -13.26 16.84 16.65
N MET A 404 -12.67 17.69 15.81
CA MET A 404 -13.38 18.77 15.11
C MET A 404 -14.52 18.25 14.23
N MET A 405 -14.28 17.20 13.45
CA MET A 405 -15.31 16.61 12.58
C MET A 405 -16.47 16.03 13.38
N LEU A 406 -16.18 15.30 14.46
CA LEU A 406 -17.21 14.71 15.31
C LEU A 406 -17.99 15.77 16.10
N GLU A 407 -17.30 16.81 16.60
CA GLU A 407 -17.90 17.85 17.45
C GLU A 407 -18.68 18.89 16.64
N LYS A 408 -18.11 19.39 15.53
CA LYS A 408 -18.61 20.57 14.83
C LYS A 408 -19.51 20.26 13.63
N THR A 409 -19.43 19.05 13.07
CA THR A 409 -20.15 18.72 11.84
C THR A 409 -21.27 17.71 12.04
N GLY A 410 -21.34 17.04 13.17
CA GLY A 410 -22.33 15.99 13.43
C GLY A 410 -21.99 14.65 12.76
N LEU A 411 -20.79 14.48 12.21
CA LEU A 411 -20.30 13.21 11.67
C LEU A 411 -20.34 12.13 12.76
N ILE A 412 -20.74 10.89 12.44
CA ILE A 412 -20.88 9.84 13.44
C ILE A 412 -19.90 8.66 13.30
N SER A 413 -19.30 8.47 12.14
CA SER A 413 -18.29 7.41 11.95
C SER A 413 -17.38 7.71 10.76
N MET A 414 -16.26 7.03 10.72
CA MET A 414 -15.22 7.20 9.70
C MET A 414 -14.72 5.84 9.22
N ILE A 415 -14.33 5.76 7.94
CA ILE A 415 -13.75 4.56 7.33
C ILE A 415 -12.37 4.91 6.76
N GLY A 416 -11.38 4.10 7.06
CA GLY A 416 -10.02 4.23 6.52
C GLY A 416 -9.29 2.89 6.55
N LYS A 417 -7.98 2.92 6.53
CA LYS A 417 -7.13 1.76 6.78
C LYS A 417 -6.16 2.02 7.91
N SER A 418 -5.64 0.94 8.51
CA SER A 418 -4.65 1.01 9.59
C SER A 418 -5.23 1.53 10.91
N GLU A 419 -4.38 1.63 11.89
CA GLU A 419 -4.69 2.10 13.24
C GLU A 419 -5.06 3.59 13.30
N ARG A 420 -5.64 4.01 14.41
CA ARG A 420 -5.78 5.42 14.80
C ARG A 420 -4.78 5.75 15.92
N GLY A 421 -4.31 6.97 15.94
CA GLY A 421 -3.49 7.47 17.04
C GLY A 421 -4.31 7.79 18.29
N PRO A 422 -3.63 8.02 19.45
CA PRO A 422 -4.30 8.27 20.73
C PRO A 422 -5.29 9.44 20.71
N VAL A 423 -4.94 10.53 20.03
CA VAL A 423 -5.80 11.73 19.91
C VAL A 423 -7.14 11.40 19.24
N ALA A 424 -7.11 10.60 18.17
CA ALA A 424 -8.31 10.20 17.48
C ALA A 424 -9.14 9.19 18.28
N ILE A 425 -8.48 8.24 18.97
CA ILE A 425 -9.15 7.27 19.83
C ILE A 425 -9.90 7.98 20.99
N GLU A 426 -9.28 8.96 21.63
CA GLU A 426 -9.93 9.76 22.67
C GLU A 426 -11.12 10.57 22.12
N ALA A 427 -11.00 11.14 20.91
CA ALA A 427 -12.10 11.83 20.26
C ALA A 427 -13.27 10.87 19.94
N ILE A 428 -12.97 9.68 19.42
CA ILE A 428 -13.96 8.63 19.15
C ILE A 428 -14.72 8.25 20.43
N LYS A 429 -13.99 8.03 21.52
CA LYS A 429 -14.56 7.74 22.83
C LYS A 429 -15.42 8.89 23.37
N LYS A 430 -14.90 10.11 23.34
CA LYS A 430 -15.59 11.32 23.80
C LYS A 430 -16.94 11.52 23.13
N HIS A 431 -17.02 11.25 21.82
CA HIS A 431 -18.22 11.48 21.03
C HIS A 431 -19.10 10.24 20.84
N GLY A 432 -18.73 9.08 21.40
CA GLY A 432 -19.47 7.82 21.23
C GLY A 432 -19.52 7.37 19.77
N SER A 433 -18.46 7.64 19.02
CA SER A 433 -18.30 7.32 17.61
C SER A 433 -17.64 5.96 17.43
N ALA A 434 -17.40 5.56 16.18
CA ALA A 434 -16.59 4.40 15.84
C ALA A 434 -15.73 4.68 14.61
N TYR A 435 -14.60 4.02 14.52
CA TYR A 435 -13.77 3.99 13.34
C TYR A 435 -13.82 2.60 12.71
N LEU A 436 -14.10 2.56 11.42
CA LEU A 436 -14.20 1.35 10.62
C LEU A 436 -12.99 1.23 9.71
N MET A 437 -12.54 0.01 9.49
CA MET A 437 -11.41 -0.29 8.63
C MET A 437 -11.87 -1.08 7.40
N ALA A 438 -11.47 -0.60 6.22
CA ALA A 438 -11.49 -1.39 5.00
C ALA A 438 -10.08 -1.93 4.70
N VAL A 439 -9.99 -3.02 3.93
CA VAL A 439 -8.72 -3.68 3.63
C VAL A 439 -7.90 -2.86 2.65
N GLY A 440 -6.67 -2.52 3.03
CA GLY A 440 -5.69 -1.93 2.12
C GLY A 440 -5.11 -2.97 1.16
N GLY A 441 -4.97 -2.61 -0.11
CA GLY A 441 -4.54 -3.55 -1.16
C GLY A 441 -5.69 -4.32 -1.83
N ALA A 442 -6.94 -3.94 -1.59
CA ALA A 442 -8.14 -4.52 -2.22
C ALA A 442 -9.02 -3.44 -2.89
N ALA A 443 -8.39 -2.47 -3.55
CA ALA A 443 -9.06 -1.27 -4.05
C ALA A 443 -10.09 -1.53 -5.15
N TYR A 444 -9.81 -2.45 -6.05
CA TYR A 444 -10.73 -2.78 -7.16
C TYR A 444 -11.92 -3.61 -6.66
N LEU A 445 -11.69 -4.52 -5.72
CA LEU A 445 -12.75 -5.27 -5.06
C LEU A 445 -13.72 -4.34 -4.34
N VAL A 446 -13.21 -3.40 -3.56
CA VAL A 446 -14.06 -2.42 -2.84
C VAL A 446 -14.84 -1.54 -3.81
N SER A 447 -14.26 -1.13 -4.94
CA SER A 447 -14.96 -0.30 -5.93
C SER A 447 -16.22 -0.98 -6.50
N LYS A 448 -16.28 -2.30 -6.51
CA LYS A 448 -17.48 -3.05 -6.96
C LYS A 448 -18.66 -2.93 -6.00
N ALA A 449 -18.42 -2.56 -4.74
CA ALA A 449 -19.50 -2.23 -3.80
C ALA A 449 -20.09 -0.82 -4.03
N ILE A 450 -19.40 0.05 -4.77
CA ILE A 450 -19.84 1.42 -5.05
C ILE A 450 -20.74 1.42 -6.29
N ARG A 451 -22.03 1.71 -6.10
CA ARG A 451 -23.07 1.66 -7.12
C ARG A 451 -23.44 3.02 -7.68
N GLY A 452 -23.09 4.09 -7.00
CA GLY A 452 -23.29 5.46 -7.41
C GLY A 452 -22.24 6.38 -6.82
N ALA A 453 -21.88 7.44 -7.54
CA ALA A 453 -20.97 8.46 -7.10
C ALA A 453 -21.39 9.83 -7.61
N LYS A 454 -21.41 10.82 -6.73
CA LYS A 454 -21.78 12.19 -7.05
C LYS A 454 -20.90 13.16 -6.28
N VAL A 455 -20.32 14.15 -6.95
CA VAL A 455 -19.59 15.24 -6.29
C VAL A 455 -20.60 16.16 -5.60
N LEU A 456 -20.43 16.39 -4.30
CA LEU A 456 -21.25 17.30 -3.52
C LEU A 456 -20.55 18.60 -3.15
N GLY A 457 -19.23 18.59 -3.01
CA GLY A 457 -18.46 19.77 -2.63
C GLY A 457 -17.00 19.67 -3.02
N PHE A 458 -16.32 20.81 -3.06
CA PHE A 458 -14.90 20.93 -3.35
C PHE A 458 -14.46 20.26 -4.67
N ALA A 459 -15.25 20.43 -5.74
CA ALA A 459 -15.01 19.83 -7.05
C ALA A 459 -13.61 20.13 -7.61
N ASP A 460 -13.04 21.30 -7.26
CA ASP A 460 -11.69 21.71 -7.63
C ASP A 460 -10.58 20.85 -7.05
N LEU A 461 -10.87 20.07 -5.99
CA LEU A 461 -9.91 19.13 -5.40
C LEU A 461 -9.80 17.80 -6.17
N GLY A 462 -10.59 17.59 -7.23
CA GLY A 462 -10.55 16.38 -8.04
C GLY A 462 -10.85 15.13 -7.21
N MET A 463 -9.93 14.16 -7.15
CA MET A 463 -10.09 12.93 -6.38
C MET A 463 -10.27 13.14 -4.85
N GLU A 464 -9.88 14.30 -4.33
CA GLU A 464 -10.06 14.68 -2.93
C GLU A 464 -11.32 15.54 -2.69
N ALA A 465 -12.16 15.72 -3.71
CA ALA A 465 -13.47 16.33 -3.55
C ALA A 465 -14.34 15.52 -2.58
N ILE A 466 -15.37 16.15 -2.03
CA ILE A 466 -16.38 15.43 -1.26
C ILE A 466 -17.36 14.80 -2.23
N TYR A 467 -17.32 13.47 -2.34
CA TYR A 467 -18.30 12.67 -3.06
C TYR A 467 -19.34 12.14 -2.10
N GLU A 468 -20.54 11.90 -2.60
CA GLU A 468 -21.49 10.96 -2.02
C GLU A 468 -21.41 9.67 -2.82
N PHE A 469 -21.02 8.58 -2.14
CA PHE A 469 -21.07 7.23 -2.70
C PHE A 469 -22.34 6.53 -2.24
N ASP A 470 -23.01 5.87 -3.16
CA ASP A 470 -24.06 4.89 -2.84
C ASP A 470 -23.43 3.50 -2.91
N VAL A 471 -23.39 2.81 -1.78
CA VAL A 471 -22.70 1.51 -1.65
C VAL A 471 -23.69 0.39 -1.36
N LYS A 472 -23.30 -0.82 -1.75
CA LYS A 472 -24.04 -2.06 -1.46
C LYS A 472 -23.08 -3.11 -0.92
N ASP A 473 -23.36 -3.56 0.31
CA ASP A 473 -22.61 -4.60 1.01
C ASP A 473 -21.10 -4.34 1.08
N MET A 474 -20.70 -3.08 1.27
CA MET A 474 -19.30 -2.71 1.40
C MET A 474 -18.72 -3.31 2.69
N PRO A 475 -17.68 -4.17 2.58
CA PRO A 475 -17.11 -4.85 3.75
C PRO A 475 -16.22 -3.91 4.56
N VAL A 476 -16.46 -3.86 5.87
CA VAL A 476 -15.59 -3.16 6.82
C VAL A 476 -15.54 -3.90 8.15
N THR A 477 -14.52 -3.61 8.95
CA THR A 477 -14.36 -4.12 10.31
C THR A 477 -14.38 -2.95 11.29
N VAL A 478 -15.06 -3.09 12.42
CA VAL A 478 -15.01 -2.12 13.51
C VAL A 478 -13.61 -2.15 14.11
N ALA A 479 -12.81 -1.11 13.81
CA ALA A 479 -11.42 -1.05 14.24
C ALA A 479 -11.23 -0.32 15.58
N VAL A 480 -12.05 0.70 15.84
CA VAL A 480 -12.14 1.36 17.16
C VAL A 480 -13.62 1.53 17.50
N ASP A 481 -14.03 1.03 18.64
CA ASP A 481 -15.41 1.17 19.12
C ASP A 481 -15.64 2.46 19.91
N ALA A 482 -16.89 2.67 20.32
CA ALA A 482 -17.29 3.86 21.07
C ALA A 482 -16.65 3.97 22.48
N GLN A 483 -16.06 2.92 23.00
CA GLN A 483 -15.30 2.89 24.25
C GLN A 483 -13.81 3.19 24.06
N GLY A 484 -13.36 3.34 22.79
CA GLY A 484 -11.96 3.56 22.45
C GLY A 484 -11.13 2.28 22.41
N THR A 485 -11.74 1.12 22.31
CA THR A 485 -11.02 -0.16 22.16
C THR A 485 -10.63 -0.37 20.72
N SER A 486 -9.33 -0.55 20.46
CA SER A 486 -8.75 -0.72 19.13
C SER A 486 -8.36 -2.18 18.87
N VAL A 487 -8.81 -2.74 17.73
CA VAL A 487 -8.40 -4.07 17.27
C VAL A 487 -6.90 -4.15 16.94
N HIS A 488 -6.29 -3.04 16.55
CA HIS A 488 -4.84 -2.97 16.31
C HIS A 488 -4.01 -3.08 17.58
N THR A 489 -4.65 -2.95 18.75
CA THR A 489 -4.04 -3.22 20.05
C THR A 489 -4.43 -4.60 20.58
N THR A 490 -5.70 -4.96 20.49
CA THR A 490 -6.21 -6.23 21.06
C THR A 490 -5.87 -7.44 20.20
N GLY A 491 -5.94 -7.32 18.87
CA GLY A 491 -5.63 -8.41 17.94
C GLY A 491 -4.20 -8.95 18.10
N PRO A 492 -3.15 -8.10 17.94
CA PRO A 492 -1.77 -8.56 18.17
C PRO A 492 -1.56 -9.17 19.56
N LYS A 493 -2.08 -8.56 20.62
CA LYS A 493 -1.96 -9.09 22.00
C LYS A 493 -2.61 -10.47 22.16
N GLU A 494 -3.77 -10.69 21.57
CA GLU A 494 -4.46 -11.97 21.59
C GLU A 494 -3.61 -13.04 20.90
N TRP A 495 -2.99 -12.73 19.77
CA TRP A 495 -2.19 -13.67 19.02
C TRP A 495 -0.82 -13.93 19.65
N GLN A 496 -0.18 -12.93 20.27
CA GLN A 496 1.03 -13.13 21.08
C GLN A 496 0.86 -14.22 22.15
N ALA A 497 -0.31 -14.30 22.75
CA ALA A 497 -0.61 -15.34 23.71
C ALA A 497 -0.78 -16.75 23.07
N LYS A 498 -1.03 -16.82 21.78
CA LYS A 498 -1.31 -18.07 21.04
C LYS A 498 -0.12 -18.61 20.26
N ILE A 499 0.75 -17.77 19.72
CA ILE A 499 1.80 -18.15 18.76
C ILE A 499 2.78 -19.17 19.30
N GLY A 500 3.19 -19.08 20.55
CA GLY A 500 4.06 -20.09 21.15
C GLY A 500 3.43 -21.50 21.25
N LYS A 501 2.16 -21.65 20.89
CA LYS A 501 1.39 -22.89 20.93
C LYS A 501 1.01 -23.41 19.54
N ILE A 502 1.23 -22.63 18.50
CA ILE A 502 0.92 -23.02 17.13
C ILE A 502 2.22 -23.50 16.47
N PRO A 503 2.30 -24.76 16.03
CA PRO A 503 3.50 -25.26 15.35
C PRO A 503 3.75 -24.43 14.08
N VAL A 504 4.94 -23.88 13.94
CA VAL A 504 5.39 -23.32 12.67
C VAL A 504 5.58 -24.49 11.71
N ALA A 505 4.55 -24.84 10.98
CA ALA A 505 4.66 -25.84 9.94
C ALA A 505 5.50 -25.24 8.80
N VAL A 506 6.75 -25.63 8.74
CA VAL A 506 7.62 -25.46 7.59
C VAL A 506 7.25 -26.56 6.61
N ALA A 507 6.58 -26.23 5.52
CA ALA A 507 6.37 -27.13 4.40
C ALA A 507 6.36 -26.35 3.09
#